data_72c44c6bb0b31c350d98c9bdc6c19233
#
_entry.id   72c44c6bb0b31c350d98c9bdc6c19233
#
_cell.length_a   1.000
_cell.length_b   1.000
_cell.length_c   1.000
_cell.angle_alpha   90.00
_cell.angle_beta   90.00
_cell.angle_gamma   90.00
#
_symmetry.space_group_name_H-M   'P 1'
#
loop_
_entity.id
_entity.type
_entity.pdbx_description
1 polymer ?
#
loop_
_entity_poly.entity_id
_entity_poly.type
_entity_poly.pdbx_seq_one_letter_code
_entity_poly.pdbx_strand_id
1 'polypeptide(L)'
;LIAGQRNKSGVRIKVPLSKLAQNLIHRLGQENGPFLVSTTGGSKPISGFSKLKKRLETLSGISDWRFHDFRRGMVTYLEENGLDRVYSERILNHKDRSVTGIYARPEHREHLERVYEQWSLVLSGSDGLEAQNVIMFSR
;
A
#
# COMPACT_ATOMS: atom_id res chain seq x y z
N LEU A 1 -7.59 0.31 -10.29
CA LEU A 1 -6.81 0.14 -11.51
C LEU A 1 -6.01 1.41 -11.80
N ILE A 2 -4.70 1.28 -11.92
CA ILE A 2 -3.81 2.39 -12.31
C ILE A 2 -3.50 2.23 -13.80
N ALA A 3 -3.87 3.24 -14.61
CA ALA A 3 -3.60 3.23 -16.04
C ALA A 3 -2.09 3.30 -16.32
N GLY A 4 -1.63 2.63 -17.40
CA GLY A 4 -0.21 2.59 -17.75
C GLY A 4 0.40 3.97 -17.98
N GLN A 5 -0.35 4.92 -18.53
CA GLN A 5 0.07 6.30 -18.76
C GLN A 5 0.41 7.07 -17.46
N ARG A 6 -0.17 6.67 -16.32
CA ARG A 6 0.08 7.26 -14.99
C ARG A 6 1.15 6.51 -14.19
N ASN A 7 1.77 5.51 -14.80
CA ASN A 7 2.72 4.65 -14.15
C ASN A 7 4.07 4.72 -14.88
N LYS A 8 5.16 4.88 -14.13
CA LYS A 8 6.53 4.95 -14.67
C LYS A 8 6.92 3.70 -15.50
N SER A 9 6.31 2.55 -15.20
CA SER A 9 6.54 1.32 -15.97
C SER A 9 5.81 1.27 -17.30
N GLY A 10 4.84 2.14 -17.55
CA GLY A 10 3.95 2.10 -18.71
C GLY A 10 2.92 0.97 -18.69
N VAL A 11 2.95 0.11 -17.68
CA VAL A 11 2.09 -1.07 -17.56
C VAL A 11 0.89 -0.76 -16.66
N ARG A 12 -0.30 -1.19 -17.08
CA ARG A 12 -1.52 -1.09 -16.26
C ARG A 12 -1.43 -2.00 -15.03
N ILE A 13 -1.72 -1.46 -13.85
CA ILE A 13 -1.64 -2.20 -12.59
C ILE A 13 -3.00 -2.28 -11.92
N LYS A 14 -3.36 -3.47 -11.45
CA LYS A 14 -4.46 -3.69 -10.51
C LYS A 14 -3.85 -3.89 -9.12
N VAL A 15 -4.16 -2.97 -8.20
CA VAL A 15 -3.75 -3.09 -6.80
C VAL A 15 -4.98 -3.51 -5.99
N PRO A 16 -4.94 -4.62 -5.28
CA PRO A 16 -5.99 -4.97 -4.32
C PRO A 16 -6.07 -3.90 -3.22
N LEU A 17 -7.27 -3.65 -2.74
CA LEU A 17 -7.50 -2.72 -1.64
C LEU A 17 -7.96 -3.52 -0.42
N SER A 18 -7.25 -3.41 0.69
CA SER A 18 -7.69 -3.94 1.97
C SER A 18 -8.96 -3.22 2.45
N LYS A 19 -9.70 -3.81 3.38
CA LYS A 19 -10.89 -3.18 3.99
C LYS A 19 -10.56 -1.84 4.62
N LEU A 20 -9.41 -1.72 5.28
CA LEU A 20 -8.94 -0.44 5.83
C LEU A 20 -8.79 0.61 4.72
N ALA A 21 -8.13 0.26 3.62
CA ALA A 21 -7.95 1.17 2.48
C ALA A 21 -9.28 1.55 1.84
N GLN A 22 -10.21 0.62 1.67
CA GLN A 22 -11.55 0.87 1.15
C GLN A 22 -12.32 1.84 2.05
N ASN A 23 -12.30 1.64 3.37
CA ASN A 23 -12.94 2.51 4.34
C ASN A 23 -12.34 3.92 4.33
N LEU A 24 -11.03 4.03 4.25
CA LEU A 24 -10.34 5.34 4.13
C LEU A 24 -10.73 6.07 2.84
N ILE A 25 -10.75 5.36 1.72
CA ILE A 25 -11.18 5.91 0.42
C ILE A 25 -12.63 6.37 0.49
N HIS A 26 -13.52 5.57 1.08
CA HIS A 26 -14.92 5.93 1.24
C HIS A 26 -15.09 7.19 2.09
N ARG A 27 -14.36 7.31 3.19
CA ARG A 27 -14.38 8.50 4.06
C ARG A 27 -13.84 9.75 3.38
N LEU A 28 -12.77 9.62 2.57
CA LEU A 28 -12.17 10.72 1.84
C LEU A 28 -12.98 11.12 0.60
N GLY A 29 -13.61 10.16 -0.06
CA GLY A 29 -14.35 10.36 -1.31
C GLY A 29 -15.73 10.99 -1.15
N GLN A 30 -16.12 11.42 0.04
CA GLN A 30 -17.38 12.13 0.28
C GLN A 30 -17.35 13.59 -0.21
N GLU A 31 -16.21 14.10 -0.58
CA GLU A 31 -16.06 15.41 -1.21
C GLU A 31 -16.36 15.32 -2.71
N ASN A 32 -17.23 16.20 -3.19
CA ASN A 32 -17.63 16.26 -4.60
C ASN A 32 -16.52 16.88 -5.45
N GLY A 33 -15.74 16.05 -6.12
CA GLY A 33 -14.66 16.52 -7.00
C GLY A 33 -13.89 15.39 -7.70
N PRO A 34 -13.05 15.70 -8.69
CA PRO A 34 -12.31 14.70 -9.46
C PRO A 34 -11.11 14.09 -8.70
N PHE A 35 -10.77 14.63 -7.52
CA PHE A 35 -9.62 14.18 -6.74
C PHE A 35 -10.05 13.54 -5.43
N LEU A 36 -9.76 12.26 -5.28
CA LEU A 36 -10.09 11.47 -4.09
C LEU A 36 -9.41 12.01 -2.83
N VAL A 37 -8.13 12.38 -2.94
CA VAL A 37 -7.38 12.96 -1.82
C VAL A 37 -7.10 14.42 -2.15
N SER A 38 -7.75 15.31 -1.41
CA SER A 38 -7.75 16.75 -1.63
C SER A 38 -7.79 17.49 -0.30
N THR A 39 -7.25 18.70 -0.29
CA THR A 39 -7.38 19.67 0.81
C THR A 39 -8.21 20.89 0.39
N THR A 40 -8.89 20.79 -0.75
CA THR A 40 -9.65 21.87 -1.39
C THR A 40 -11.04 21.44 -1.83
N GLY A 41 -11.69 20.54 -1.08
CA GLY A 41 -13.03 20.04 -1.43
C GLY A 41 -13.05 19.28 -2.78
N GLY A 42 -12.03 18.51 -3.08
CA GLY A 42 -11.96 17.72 -4.31
C GLY A 42 -11.58 18.51 -5.59
N SER A 43 -11.40 19.84 -5.52
CA SER A 43 -11.13 20.65 -6.70
C SER A 43 -9.68 20.56 -7.21
N LYS A 44 -8.73 20.29 -6.31
CA LYS A 44 -7.30 20.08 -6.63
C LYS A 44 -6.75 18.84 -5.93
N PRO A 45 -5.74 18.19 -6.50
CA PRO A 45 -5.10 17.07 -5.81
C PRO A 45 -4.42 17.55 -4.53
N ILE A 46 -4.21 16.62 -3.60
CA ILE A 46 -3.45 16.90 -2.38
C ILE A 46 -2.07 17.46 -2.71
N SER A 47 -1.69 18.49 -1.97
CA SER A 47 -0.37 19.12 -2.01
C SER A 47 0.12 19.36 -0.58
N GLY A 48 1.33 19.92 -0.43
CA GLY A 48 1.85 20.26 0.90
C GLY A 48 2.39 19.06 1.68
N PHE A 49 2.92 18.06 1.01
CA PHE A 49 3.54 16.88 1.63
C PHE A 49 4.60 17.21 2.67
N SER A 50 5.36 18.30 2.51
CA SER A 50 6.35 18.75 3.49
C SER A 50 5.71 19.18 4.82
N LYS A 51 4.56 19.85 4.76
CA LYS A 51 3.80 20.24 5.98
C LYS A 51 3.22 19.00 6.67
N LEU A 52 2.71 18.05 5.88
CA LEU A 52 2.21 16.78 6.41
C LEU A 52 3.34 16.00 7.09
N LYS A 53 4.50 15.88 6.44
CA LYS A 53 5.68 15.24 7.02
C LYS A 53 6.06 15.86 8.35
N LYS A 54 6.22 17.19 8.40
CA LYS A 54 6.57 17.90 9.63
C LYS A 54 5.56 17.67 10.75
N ARG A 55 4.25 17.64 10.44
CA ARG A 55 3.21 17.33 11.44
C ARG A 55 3.35 15.89 11.97
N LEU A 56 3.61 14.92 11.11
CA LEU A 56 3.84 13.53 11.51
C LEU A 56 5.09 13.40 12.39
N GLU A 57 6.19 14.10 12.04
CA GLU A 57 7.41 14.16 12.84
C GLU A 57 7.15 14.73 14.25
N THR A 58 6.39 15.81 14.32
CA THR A 58 6.02 16.41 15.61
C THR A 58 5.17 15.47 16.47
N LEU A 59 4.22 14.75 15.85
CA LEU A 59 3.31 13.86 16.58
C LEU A 59 3.98 12.54 17.01
N SER A 60 4.89 12.01 16.19
CA SER A 60 5.54 10.72 16.44
C SER A 60 6.87 10.84 17.20
N GLY A 61 7.50 12.01 17.19
CA GLY A 61 8.86 12.20 17.68
C GLY A 61 9.95 11.61 16.76
N ILE A 62 9.58 11.06 15.59
CA ILE A 62 10.48 10.42 14.65
C ILE A 62 10.71 11.35 13.46
N SER A 63 11.96 11.66 13.14
CA SER A 63 12.30 12.68 12.14
C SER A 63 13.03 12.16 10.90
N ASP A 64 13.92 11.24 11.01
CA ASP A 64 14.75 10.78 9.88
C ASP A 64 14.08 9.70 9.03
N TRP A 65 13.02 10.09 8.29
CA TRP A 65 12.29 9.19 7.42
C TRP A 65 11.80 9.90 6.14
N ARG A 66 11.45 9.11 5.14
CA ARG A 66 10.85 9.55 3.87
C ARG A 66 9.56 8.78 3.60
N PHE A 67 8.63 9.35 2.83
CA PHE A 67 7.41 8.64 2.44
C PHE A 67 7.67 7.31 1.74
N HIS A 68 8.81 7.19 1.05
CA HIS A 68 9.20 5.92 0.42
C HIS A 68 9.55 4.82 1.44
N ASP A 69 9.91 5.18 2.65
CA ASP A 69 10.28 4.21 3.69
C ASP A 69 9.08 3.43 4.21
N PHE A 70 7.86 4.00 4.16
CA PHE A 70 6.63 3.24 4.41
C PHE A 70 6.49 2.06 3.45
N ARG A 71 6.82 2.27 2.18
CA ARG A 71 6.77 1.23 1.18
C ARG A 71 7.85 0.17 1.39
N ARG A 72 9.06 0.61 1.73
CA ARG A 72 10.18 -0.30 2.04
C ARG A 72 9.89 -1.09 3.30
N GLY A 73 9.42 -0.43 4.36
CA GLY A 73 9.05 -1.07 5.62
C GLY A 73 7.96 -2.13 5.44
N MET A 74 6.93 -1.84 4.63
CA MET A 74 5.93 -2.84 4.27
C MET A 74 6.56 -4.09 3.68
N VAL A 75 7.41 -3.93 2.68
CA VAL A 75 8.02 -5.07 1.98
C VAL A 75 8.94 -5.84 2.90
N THR A 76 9.81 -5.15 3.65
CA THR A 76 10.71 -5.78 4.63
C THR A 76 9.93 -6.60 5.65
N TYR A 77 8.89 -6.00 6.26
CA TYR A 77 8.04 -6.70 7.22
C TYR A 77 7.40 -7.97 6.61
N LEU A 78 6.84 -7.86 5.42
CA LEU A 78 6.17 -8.97 4.76
C LEU A 78 7.16 -10.08 4.38
N GLU A 79 8.35 -9.76 3.91
CA GLU A 79 9.42 -10.74 3.60
C GLU A 79 9.92 -11.44 4.86
N GLU A 80 10.12 -10.71 5.96
CA GLU A 80 10.47 -11.26 7.27
C GLU A 80 9.40 -12.22 7.80
N ASN A 81 8.14 -11.99 7.43
CA ASN A 81 7.00 -12.85 7.74
C ASN A 81 6.69 -13.89 6.65
N GLY A 82 7.63 -14.17 5.75
CA GLY A 82 7.56 -15.28 4.80
C GLY A 82 6.93 -14.97 3.45
N LEU A 83 6.72 -13.69 3.10
CA LEU A 83 6.28 -13.33 1.76
C LEU A 83 7.40 -13.65 0.75
N ASP A 84 7.06 -14.41 -0.28
CA ASP A 84 7.98 -14.68 -1.38
C ASP A 84 8.36 -13.40 -2.12
N ARG A 85 9.64 -13.25 -2.43
CA ARG A 85 10.23 -12.11 -3.13
C ARG A 85 9.54 -11.78 -4.45
N VAL A 86 9.00 -12.76 -5.13
CA VAL A 86 8.21 -12.55 -6.36
C VAL A 86 7.02 -11.63 -6.13
N TYR A 87 6.38 -11.71 -4.96
CA TYR A 87 5.27 -10.82 -4.60
C TYR A 87 5.76 -9.45 -4.13
N SER A 88 6.91 -9.39 -3.44
CA SER A 88 7.52 -8.13 -3.01
C SER A 88 7.89 -7.24 -4.19
N GLU A 89 8.53 -7.80 -5.21
CA GLU A 89 8.88 -7.09 -6.44
C GLU A 89 7.63 -6.55 -7.17
N ARG A 90 6.51 -7.26 -7.04
CA ARG A 90 5.22 -6.80 -7.59
C ARG A 90 4.61 -5.66 -6.80
N ILE A 91 4.60 -5.78 -5.46
CA ILE A 91 4.14 -4.71 -4.58
C ILE A 91 4.96 -3.45 -4.87
N LEU A 92 6.27 -3.61 -5.09
CA LEU A 92 7.17 -2.52 -5.47
C LEU A 92 7.02 -2.07 -6.93
N ASN A 93 6.21 -2.77 -7.74
CA ASN A 93 6.07 -2.47 -9.17
C ASN A 93 7.43 -2.38 -9.90
N HIS A 94 8.37 -3.21 -9.50
CA HIS A 94 9.64 -3.30 -10.19
C HIS A 94 9.44 -3.99 -11.55
N LYS A 95 10.20 -3.52 -12.56
CA LYS A 95 10.16 -4.08 -13.90
C LYS A 95 10.93 -5.40 -13.95
N ASP A 96 10.33 -6.47 -13.51
CA ASP A 96 10.84 -7.78 -13.86
C ASP A 96 10.02 -8.35 -15.02
N ARG A 97 10.68 -8.53 -16.18
CA ARG A 97 10.06 -9.04 -17.39
C ARG A 97 9.61 -10.50 -17.26
N SER A 98 10.17 -11.25 -16.31
CA SER A 98 9.86 -12.66 -16.08
C SER A 98 8.49 -12.86 -15.40
N VAL A 99 7.92 -11.81 -14.81
CA VAL A 99 6.81 -11.90 -13.85
C VAL A 99 5.47 -11.41 -14.42
N THR A 100 5.41 -11.00 -15.68
CA THR A 100 4.20 -10.43 -16.31
C THR A 100 3.01 -11.41 -16.33
N GLY A 101 3.26 -12.72 -16.35
CA GLY A 101 2.23 -13.77 -16.40
C GLY A 101 1.51 -14.07 -15.08
N ILE A 102 2.06 -13.66 -13.94
CA ILE A 102 1.55 -14.06 -12.63
C ILE A 102 0.25 -13.30 -12.26
N TYR A 103 0.01 -12.07 -12.75
CA TYR A 103 -1.25 -11.34 -12.49
C TYR A 103 -2.47 -11.95 -13.19
N ALA A 104 -2.27 -12.80 -14.18
CA ALA A 104 -3.37 -13.40 -14.92
C ALA A 104 -4.07 -14.55 -14.17
N ARG A 105 -3.44 -15.08 -13.11
CA ARG A 105 -3.99 -16.21 -12.37
C ARG A 105 -4.77 -15.76 -11.14
N PRO A 106 -6.01 -16.24 -10.92
CA PRO A 106 -6.85 -15.86 -9.79
C PRO A 106 -6.19 -16.09 -8.43
N GLU A 107 -5.49 -17.18 -8.25
CA GLU A 107 -4.78 -17.57 -7.02
C GLU A 107 -3.73 -16.55 -6.57
N HIS A 108 -3.04 -15.91 -7.50
CA HIS A 108 -2.07 -14.85 -7.16
C HIS A 108 -2.75 -13.55 -6.73
N ARG A 109 -3.94 -13.29 -7.27
CA ARG A 109 -4.73 -12.13 -6.85
C ARG A 109 -5.23 -12.30 -5.42
N GLU A 110 -5.79 -13.46 -5.09
CA GLU A 110 -6.26 -13.78 -3.74
C GLU A 110 -5.10 -13.74 -2.72
N HIS A 111 -3.92 -14.21 -3.12
CA HIS A 111 -2.74 -14.11 -2.29
C HIS A 111 -2.36 -12.65 -2.00
N LEU A 112 -2.31 -11.80 -3.01
CA LEU A 112 -2.04 -10.37 -2.82
C LEU A 112 -3.12 -9.66 -2.00
N GLU A 113 -4.39 -10.01 -2.17
CA GLU A 113 -5.48 -9.49 -1.34
C GLU A 113 -5.26 -9.80 0.14
N ARG A 114 -4.86 -11.03 0.48
CA ARG A 114 -4.49 -11.41 1.85
C ARG A 114 -3.28 -10.65 2.37
N VAL A 115 -2.24 -10.48 1.56
CA VAL A 115 -1.05 -9.71 1.90
C VAL A 115 -1.38 -8.26 2.26
N TYR A 116 -2.21 -7.60 1.46
CA TYR A 116 -2.63 -6.22 1.73
C TYR A 116 -3.54 -6.13 2.95
N GLU A 117 -4.37 -7.13 3.21
CA GLU A 117 -5.19 -7.19 4.42
C GLU A 117 -4.32 -7.36 5.67
N GLN A 118 -3.34 -8.26 5.64
CA GLN A 118 -2.39 -8.45 6.75
C GLN A 118 -1.63 -7.15 7.04
N TRP A 119 -1.11 -6.47 6.02
CA TRP A 119 -0.45 -5.19 6.22
C TRP A 119 -1.39 -4.13 6.83
N SER A 120 -2.66 -4.17 6.51
CA SER A 120 -3.62 -3.23 7.10
C SER A 120 -3.86 -3.46 8.59
N LEU A 121 -3.74 -4.70 9.07
CA LEU A 121 -3.78 -5.02 10.51
C LEU A 121 -2.57 -4.43 11.23
N VAL A 122 -1.36 -4.55 10.66
CA VAL A 122 -0.15 -3.90 11.19
C VAL A 122 -0.37 -2.40 11.36
N LEU A 123 -0.86 -1.75 10.30
CA LEU A 123 -1.09 -0.30 10.31
C LEU A 123 -2.17 0.15 11.29
N SER A 124 -3.15 -0.70 11.58
CA SER A 124 -4.22 -0.38 12.54
C SER A 124 -3.82 -0.64 14.00
N GLY A 125 -2.63 -1.16 14.24
CA GLY A 125 -2.18 -1.59 15.58
C GLY A 125 -2.92 -2.82 16.10
N SER A 126 -3.73 -3.48 15.28
CA SER A 126 -4.47 -4.67 15.67
C SER A 126 -3.61 -5.93 15.71
N ASP A 127 -2.41 -5.86 15.15
CA ASP A 127 -1.37 -6.88 15.10
C ASP A 127 -0.54 -6.97 16.40
N GLY A 128 -0.57 -5.91 17.19
CA GLY A 128 0.42 -5.66 18.26
C GLY A 128 0.11 -6.32 19.58
N LEU A 129 -0.99 -7.06 19.73
CA LEU A 129 -1.36 -7.61 21.03
C LEU A 129 -1.48 -9.12 21.08
N GLU A 130 -1.48 -9.81 19.94
CA GLU A 130 -1.46 -11.26 19.92
C GLU A 130 -0.54 -11.75 18.80
N ALA A 131 0.75 -11.87 19.12
CA ALA A 131 1.79 -12.44 18.26
C ALA A 131 1.53 -13.91 17.84
N GLN A 132 0.35 -14.44 18.11
CA GLN A 132 -0.06 -15.81 17.79
C GLN A 132 -0.84 -15.94 16.49
N ASN A 133 -1.24 -14.84 15.86
CA ASN A 133 -2.01 -14.85 14.60
C ASN A 133 -1.23 -14.27 13.39
N VAL A 134 0.08 -14.32 13.44
CA VAL A 134 0.89 -14.08 12.23
C VAL A 134 0.59 -15.24 11.29
N ILE A 135 -0.15 -14.97 10.23
CA ILE A 135 -0.34 -15.95 9.14
C ILE A 135 1.04 -16.14 8.52
N MET A 136 1.74 -17.17 8.98
CA MET A 136 2.97 -17.59 8.31
C MET A 136 2.58 -18.04 6.90
N PHE A 137 3.11 -17.40 5.90
CA PHE A 137 2.97 -17.87 4.53
C PHE A 137 3.71 -19.20 4.43
N SER A 138 2.97 -20.32 4.52
CA SER A 138 3.55 -21.64 4.27
C SER A 138 4.11 -21.67 2.84
N ARG A 139 5.35 -22.10 2.75
CA ARG A 139 6.06 -22.31 1.48
C ARG A 139 5.42 -23.39 0.64
#